data_daf44afe919fa3554f47e3e6a3e854e0
#
_entry.id   daf44afe919fa3554f47e3e6a3e854e0
#
_cell.length_a   1.000
_cell.length_b   1.000
_cell.length_c   1.000
_cell.angle_alpha   90.00
_cell.angle_beta   90.00
_cell.angle_gamma   90.00
#
_symmetry.space_group_name_H-M   'P 1'
#
loop_
_entity.id
_entity.type
_entity.pdbx_description
1 polymer ?
#
loop_
_entity_poly.entity_id
_entity_poly.type
_entity_poly.pdbx_seq_one_letter_code
_entity_poly.pdbx_strand_id
1 'polypeptide(L)'
;QALDLINKLLLTSGDTVLVEEATYGGAISRIKNLGVNHIGVKLDKDGICLDSLVSTLDKLKAKNITPKFLYTIPTVQNPTATIMPENRRKKILEIADKYKFLIIEDDCYADLTWDRERPKSIYSLCKDERVIYCGSFSKSLAPALRVGYIVASWKVISKILGFKNDGGSGAIEQMILADFCINNYKNHTLSLVKELKRKCDIMVKSLELEFGSIAEFDVPKGGIFIWITFPDSINTNKLYEAALKKGIALNPGSEWVSNPGD
;
A
#
# COMPACT_ATOMS: atom_id res chain seq x y z
N GLN A 1 9.30 -4.43 9.19
CA GLN A 1 10.66 -4.94 8.97
C GLN A 1 10.96 -5.13 7.48
N ALA A 2 10.09 -5.77 6.68
CA ALA A 2 10.33 -5.99 5.24
C ALA A 2 10.75 -4.69 4.52
N LEU A 3 9.94 -3.63 4.65
CA LEU A 3 10.25 -2.33 4.04
C LEU A 3 11.55 -1.72 4.57
N ASP A 4 11.87 -1.88 5.86
CA ASP A 4 13.14 -1.38 6.41
C ASP A 4 14.35 -2.09 5.80
N LEU A 5 14.27 -3.42 5.62
CA LEU A 5 15.33 -4.21 5.02
C LEU A 5 15.53 -3.87 3.53
N ILE A 6 14.43 -3.69 2.79
CA ILE A 6 14.46 -3.30 1.38
C ILE A 6 15.06 -1.89 1.24
N ASN A 7 14.62 -0.95 2.06
CA ASN A 7 15.12 0.41 2.03
C ASN A 7 16.61 0.46 2.36
N LYS A 8 17.09 -0.26 3.39
CA LYS A 8 18.52 -0.38 3.71
C LYS A 8 19.36 -0.97 2.58
N LEU A 9 18.78 -1.89 1.81
CA LEU A 9 19.47 -2.49 0.66
C LEU A 9 19.58 -1.53 -0.52
N LEU A 10 18.51 -0.76 -0.80
CA LEU A 10 18.36 -0.05 -2.07
C LEU A 10 18.66 1.44 -1.98
N LEU A 11 18.59 2.03 -0.79
CA LEU A 11 18.61 3.47 -0.61
C LEU A 11 19.84 3.98 0.16
N THR A 12 20.30 5.12 -0.29
CA THR A 12 21.25 6.00 0.40
C THR A 12 20.68 7.41 0.46
N SER A 13 21.15 8.22 1.41
CA SER A 13 20.74 9.62 1.53
C SER A 13 20.96 10.38 0.21
N GLY A 14 19.96 11.17 -0.18
CA GLY A 14 19.95 11.92 -1.44
C GLY A 14 19.34 11.16 -2.63
N ASP A 15 19.12 9.85 -2.53
CA ASP A 15 18.39 9.09 -3.56
C ASP A 15 16.95 9.62 -3.73
N THR A 16 16.34 9.27 -4.84
CA THR A 16 14.94 9.61 -5.13
C THR A 16 14.12 8.34 -5.36
N VAL A 17 12.92 8.31 -4.80
CA VAL A 17 11.93 7.25 -5.01
C VAL A 17 10.58 7.83 -5.41
N LEU A 18 9.77 7.03 -6.08
CA LEU A 18 8.38 7.34 -6.37
C LEU A 18 7.48 6.61 -5.37
N VAL A 19 6.44 7.29 -4.92
CA VAL A 19 5.37 6.73 -4.08
C VAL A 19 4.02 7.15 -4.65
N GLU A 20 2.96 6.50 -4.28
CA GLU A 20 1.61 7.01 -4.53
C GLU A 20 1.40 8.32 -3.77
N GLU A 21 0.70 9.32 -4.34
CA GLU A 21 0.49 10.63 -3.70
C GLU A 21 -0.19 10.53 -2.34
N ALA A 22 -1.13 9.61 -2.21
CA ALA A 22 -1.68 9.17 -0.93
C ALA A 22 -1.32 7.70 -0.74
N THR A 23 -0.58 7.37 0.33
CA THR A 23 -0.10 6.02 0.58
C THR A 23 0.16 5.77 2.07
N TYR A 24 0.61 4.57 2.41
CA TYR A 24 0.91 4.19 3.79
C TYR A 24 1.97 5.10 4.43
N GLY A 25 1.56 5.92 5.39
CA GLY A 25 2.43 6.89 6.07
C GLY A 25 3.68 6.26 6.72
N GLY A 26 3.58 5.00 7.16
CA GLY A 26 4.73 4.26 7.66
C GLY A 26 5.81 3.96 6.61
N ALA A 27 5.47 3.86 5.32
CA ALA A 27 6.45 3.74 4.25
C ALA A 27 7.14 5.09 4.01
N ILE A 28 6.34 6.19 3.93
CA ILE A 28 6.86 7.56 3.77
C ILE A 28 7.83 7.91 4.89
N SER A 29 7.46 7.66 6.14
CA SER A 29 8.31 7.97 7.31
C SER A 29 9.65 7.25 7.26
N ARG A 30 9.67 5.96 6.86
CA ARG A 30 10.91 5.19 6.71
C ARG A 30 11.83 5.75 5.64
N ILE A 31 11.26 6.18 4.52
CA ILE A 31 12.00 6.80 3.41
C ILE A 31 12.58 8.14 3.87
N LYS A 32 11.77 8.99 4.49
CA LYS A 32 12.20 10.29 5.03
C LYS A 32 13.35 10.16 6.04
N ASN A 33 13.27 9.18 6.94
CA ASN A 33 14.29 8.96 7.98
C ASN A 33 15.67 8.56 7.42
N LEU A 34 15.71 8.10 6.16
CA LEU A 34 16.98 7.81 5.46
C LEU A 34 17.54 9.01 4.68
N GLY A 35 16.89 10.18 4.75
CA GLY A 35 17.28 11.35 3.95
C GLY A 35 17.06 11.18 2.44
N VAL A 36 16.07 10.37 2.06
CA VAL A 36 15.72 10.06 0.67
C VAL A 36 14.58 10.96 0.21
N ASN A 37 14.69 11.48 -1.01
CA ASN A 37 13.64 12.26 -1.65
C ASN A 37 12.53 11.34 -2.12
N HIS A 38 11.28 11.67 -1.81
CA HIS A 38 10.12 10.93 -2.31
C HIS A 38 9.21 11.87 -3.11
N ILE A 39 8.66 11.37 -4.20
CA ILE A 39 7.81 12.12 -5.11
C ILE A 39 6.49 11.36 -5.25
N GLY A 40 5.38 12.04 -4.93
CA GLY A 40 4.04 11.51 -5.08
C GLY A 40 3.62 11.44 -6.54
N VAL A 41 3.07 10.31 -6.95
CA VAL A 41 2.43 10.10 -8.24
C VAL A 41 0.93 10.09 -8.05
N LYS A 42 0.19 10.90 -8.81
CA LYS A 42 -1.27 11.00 -8.69
C LYS A 42 -1.96 9.66 -8.81
N LEU A 43 -3.03 9.52 -8.04
CA LEU A 43 -3.95 8.39 -8.10
C LEU A 43 -5.22 8.78 -8.87
N ASP A 44 -5.86 7.79 -9.46
CA ASP A 44 -7.22 7.85 -9.96
C ASP A 44 -8.03 6.65 -9.42
N LYS A 45 -9.27 6.47 -9.89
CA LYS A 45 -10.15 5.36 -9.46
C LYS A 45 -9.57 3.95 -9.66
N ASP A 46 -8.53 3.81 -10.48
CA ASP A 46 -7.85 2.55 -10.79
C ASP A 46 -6.42 2.49 -10.20
N GLY A 47 -6.09 3.36 -9.23
CA GLY A 47 -4.76 3.45 -8.61
C GLY A 47 -3.83 4.44 -9.32
N ILE A 48 -2.54 4.12 -9.47
CA ILE A 48 -1.55 5.03 -10.07
C ILE A 48 -1.99 5.50 -11.46
N CYS A 49 -2.11 6.83 -11.64
CA CYS A 49 -2.36 7.47 -12.91
C CYS A 49 -1.09 7.37 -13.80
N LEU A 50 -1.19 6.65 -14.93
CA LEU A 50 -0.05 6.39 -15.82
C LEU A 50 0.53 7.67 -16.44
N ASP A 51 -0.33 8.62 -16.81
CA ASP A 51 0.11 9.90 -17.40
C ASP A 51 0.89 10.74 -16.38
N SER A 52 0.43 10.76 -15.14
CA SER A 52 1.16 11.39 -14.03
C SER A 52 2.50 10.71 -13.78
N LEU A 53 2.55 9.38 -13.79
CA LEU A 53 3.79 8.62 -13.63
C LEU A 53 4.80 8.96 -14.74
N VAL A 54 4.38 8.92 -16.01
CA VAL A 54 5.24 9.25 -17.15
C VAL A 54 5.71 10.70 -17.09
N SER A 55 4.81 11.65 -16.85
CA SER A 55 5.17 13.08 -16.72
C SER A 55 6.19 13.32 -15.61
N THR A 56 6.03 12.64 -14.45
CA THR A 56 6.98 12.73 -13.33
C THR A 56 8.34 12.16 -13.71
N LEU A 57 8.37 11.01 -14.38
CA LEU A 57 9.60 10.37 -14.84
C LEU A 57 10.34 11.22 -15.91
N ASP A 58 9.61 11.85 -16.82
CA ASP A 58 10.21 12.74 -17.83
C ASP A 58 10.84 13.98 -17.18
N LYS A 59 10.18 14.58 -16.18
CA LYS A 59 10.73 15.68 -15.38
C LYS A 59 12.01 15.28 -14.63
N LEU A 60 12.04 14.09 -14.07
CA LEU A 60 13.23 13.55 -13.39
C LEU A 60 14.36 13.29 -14.38
N LYS A 61 14.05 12.68 -15.52
CA LYS A 61 15.02 12.40 -16.58
C LYS A 61 15.66 13.69 -17.11
N ALA A 62 14.90 14.77 -17.28
CA ALA A 62 15.41 16.08 -17.66
C ALA A 62 16.41 16.66 -16.65
N LYS A 63 16.34 16.23 -15.39
CA LYS A 63 17.27 16.58 -14.30
C LYS A 63 18.38 15.54 -14.10
N ASN A 64 18.50 14.55 -14.98
CA ASN A 64 19.41 13.40 -14.84
C ASN A 64 19.22 12.60 -13.54
N ILE A 65 17.97 12.51 -13.04
CA ILE A 65 17.61 11.75 -11.86
C ILE A 65 16.89 10.48 -12.30
N THR A 66 17.39 9.31 -11.87
CA THR A 66 16.71 8.02 -12.03
C THR A 66 16.17 7.60 -10.67
N PRO A 67 14.86 7.45 -10.49
CA PRO A 67 14.33 6.98 -9.22
C PRO A 67 14.74 5.53 -8.97
N LYS A 68 15.03 5.18 -7.70
CA LYS A 68 15.44 3.82 -7.33
C LYS A 68 14.30 2.83 -7.49
N PHE A 69 13.12 3.22 -7.02
CA PHE A 69 11.92 2.39 -7.12
C PHE A 69 10.63 3.22 -7.10
N LEU A 70 9.55 2.56 -7.50
CA LEU A 70 8.18 2.94 -7.22
C LEU A 70 7.65 2.05 -6.09
N TYR A 71 7.21 2.64 -4.98
CA TYR A 71 6.44 1.95 -3.95
C TYR A 71 4.94 2.07 -4.26
N THR A 72 4.24 0.94 -4.29
CA THR A 72 2.81 0.90 -4.61
C THR A 72 2.08 -0.20 -3.84
N ILE A 73 0.80 0.05 -3.52
CA ILE A 73 -0.14 -0.90 -2.93
C ILE A 73 -1.24 -1.18 -3.96
N PRO A 74 -1.03 -2.12 -4.90
CA PRO A 74 -1.89 -2.24 -6.08
C PRO A 74 -3.23 -2.92 -5.82
N THR A 75 -3.40 -3.60 -4.68
CA THR A 75 -4.64 -4.30 -4.34
C THR A 75 -5.18 -3.78 -3.03
N VAL A 76 -6.36 -3.15 -3.07
CA VAL A 76 -6.96 -2.50 -1.90
C VAL A 76 -5.99 -1.50 -1.30
N GLN A 77 -5.71 -0.48 -2.07
CA GLN A 77 -4.74 0.55 -1.77
C GLN A 77 -5.03 1.21 -0.40
N ASN A 78 -4.01 1.46 0.35
CA ASN A 78 -4.07 2.16 1.62
C ASN A 78 -3.59 3.61 1.44
N PRO A 79 -4.50 4.63 1.50
CA PRO A 79 -5.82 4.60 2.15
C PRO A 79 -7.04 4.56 1.20
N THR A 80 -6.87 4.62 -0.12
CA THR A 80 -7.96 4.87 -1.07
C THR A 80 -8.87 3.67 -1.33
N ALA A 81 -8.46 2.47 -0.92
CA ALA A 81 -9.14 1.19 -1.20
C ALA A 81 -9.28 0.84 -2.70
N THR A 82 -8.58 1.54 -3.60
CA THR A 82 -8.58 1.24 -5.03
C THR A 82 -7.95 -0.12 -5.32
N ILE A 83 -8.40 -0.76 -6.41
CA ILE A 83 -7.82 -2.01 -6.90
C ILE A 83 -7.33 -1.77 -8.33
N MET A 84 -6.03 -1.83 -8.51
CA MET A 84 -5.38 -1.61 -9.80
C MET A 84 -5.68 -2.78 -10.75
N PRO A 85 -6.29 -2.55 -11.93
CA PRO A 85 -6.59 -3.60 -12.89
C PRO A 85 -5.31 -4.17 -13.54
N GLU A 86 -5.39 -5.43 -14.02
CA GLU A 86 -4.23 -6.16 -14.56
C GLU A 86 -3.55 -5.42 -15.72
N ASN A 87 -4.31 -4.81 -16.61
CA ASN A 87 -3.77 -4.05 -17.74
C ASN A 87 -2.89 -2.87 -17.27
N ARG A 88 -3.27 -2.18 -16.18
CA ARG A 88 -2.49 -1.09 -15.59
C ARG A 88 -1.22 -1.61 -14.94
N ARG A 89 -1.28 -2.75 -14.24
CA ARG A 89 -0.09 -3.42 -13.67
C ARG A 89 0.93 -3.76 -14.75
N LYS A 90 0.48 -4.27 -15.91
CA LYS A 90 1.35 -4.53 -17.07
C LYS A 90 1.97 -3.24 -17.62
N LYS A 91 1.20 -2.16 -17.71
CA LYS A 91 1.72 -0.86 -18.16
C LYS A 91 2.78 -0.27 -17.23
N ILE A 92 2.60 -0.42 -15.92
CA ILE A 92 3.61 0.02 -14.95
C ILE A 92 4.92 -0.78 -15.12
N LEU A 93 4.85 -2.08 -15.40
CA LEU A 93 6.04 -2.89 -15.71
C LEU A 93 6.76 -2.40 -16.99
N GLU A 94 6.01 -2.09 -18.06
CA GLU A 94 6.57 -1.51 -19.30
C GLU A 94 7.27 -0.17 -19.03
N ILE A 95 6.64 0.70 -18.22
CA ILE A 95 7.21 1.99 -17.82
C ILE A 95 8.46 1.79 -16.96
N ALA A 96 8.42 0.87 -16.00
CA ALA A 96 9.56 0.57 -15.14
C ALA A 96 10.76 0.02 -15.95
N ASP A 97 10.50 -0.76 -17.00
CA ASP A 97 11.54 -1.18 -17.92
C ASP A 97 12.13 -0.02 -18.72
N LYS A 98 11.29 0.82 -19.28
CA LYS A 98 11.71 1.99 -20.08
C LYS A 98 12.58 2.97 -19.27
N TYR A 99 12.19 3.25 -18.02
CA TYR A 99 12.85 4.25 -17.17
C TYR A 99 13.83 3.64 -16.15
N LYS A 100 13.99 2.31 -16.14
CA LYS A 100 15.00 1.56 -15.38
C LYS A 100 14.94 1.74 -13.86
N PHE A 101 13.73 1.65 -13.29
CA PHE A 101 13.51 1.62 -11.85
C PHE A 101 12.90 0.30 -11.37
N LEU A 102 13.02 0.02 -10.06
CA LEU A 102 12.43 -1.15 -9.41
C LEU A 102 11.00 -0.86 -8.94
N ILE A 103 10.24 -1.89 -8.67
CA ILE A 103 8.90 -1.78 -8.08
C ILE A 103 8.91 -2.51 -6.73
N ILE A 104 8.45 -1.82 -5.68
CA ILE A 104 8.14 -2.42 -4.39
C ILE A 104 6.62 -2.57 -4.32
N GLU A 105 6.16 -3.81 -4.48
CA GLU A 105 4.75 -4.15 -4.39
C GLU A 105 4.40 -4.53 -2.95
N ASP A 106 3.61 -3.70 -2.28
CA ASP A 106 3.11 -3.98 -0.93
C ASP A 106 1.68 -4.52 -1.02
N ASP A 107 1.51 -5.81 -0.76
CA ASP A 107 0.26 -6.54 -1.02
C ASP A 107 -0.36 -7.11 0.26
N CYS A 108 -0.45 -6.27 1.29
CA CYS A 108 -0.97 -6.65 2.60
C CYS A 108 -2.47 -6.94 2.63
N TYR A 109 -3.24 -6.50 1.61
CA TYR A 109 -4.70 -6.53 1.62
C TYR A 109 -5.31 -7.42 0.53
N ALA A 110 -4.51 -8.09 -0.30
CA ALA A 110 -4.97 -8.82 -1.47
C ALA A 110 -6.02 -9.92 -1.20
N ASP A 111 -6.01 -10.49 0.00
CA ASP A 111 -6.98 -11.52 0.41
C ASP A 111 -8.31 -10.94 0.91
N LEU A 112 -8.47 -9.61 0.93
CA LEU A 112 -9.62 -8.92 1.51
C LEU A 112 -10.55 -8.29 0.45
N THR A 113 -10.55 -8.79 -0.79
CA THR A 113 -11.49 -8.35 -1.84
C THR A 113 -12.89 -8.95 -1.63
N TRP A 114 -13.96 -8.19 -1.95
CA TRP A 114 -15.33 -8.64 -1.71
C TRP A 114 -15.76 -9.76 -2.66
N ASP A 115 -15.29 -9.75 -3.90
CA ASP A 115 -15.50 -10.79 -4.91
C ASP A 115 -14.64 -12.04 -4.66
N ARG A 116 -13.69 -11.96 -3.74
CA ARG A 116 -12.73 -13.01 -3.39
C ARG A 116 -11.78 -13.39 -4.54
N GLU A 117 -11.74 -12.58 -5.56
CA GLU A 117 -10.76 -12.73 -6.63
C GLU A 117 -9.49 -11.97 -6.22
N ARG A 118 -8.42 -12.72 -5.99
CA ARG A 118 -7.11 -12.11 -5.78
C ARG A 118 -6.55 -11.72 -7.14
N PRO A 119 -6.37 -10.42 -7.43
CA PRO A 119 -5.77 -9.99 -8.68
C PRO A 119 -4.34 -10.54 -8.81
N LYS A 120 -3.90 -10.79 -10.05
CA LYS A 120 -2.51 -11.17 -10.30
C LYS A 120 -1.59 -10.05 -9.84
N SER A 121 -0.64 -10.35 -8.94
CA SER A 121 0.34 -9.39 -8.46
C SER A 121 1.20 -8.86 -9.62
N ILE A 122 1.76 -7.65 -9.47
CA ILE A 122 2.74 -7.12 -10.42
C ILE A 122 3.93 -8.07 -10.49
N TYR A 123 4.33 -8.63 -9.35
CA TYR A 123 5.39 -9.64 -9.26
C TYR A 123 5.10 -10.85 -10.15
N SER A 124 3.89 -11.40 -10.11
CA SER A 124 3.52 -12.58 -10.92
C SER A 124 3.45 -12.29 -12.43
N LEU A 125 3.24 -11.02 -12.81
CA LEU A 125 3.23 -10.58 -14.21
C LEU A 125 4.63 -10.20 -14.72
N CYS A 126 5.60 -10.01 -13.81
CA CYS A 126 6.96 -9.61 -14.12
C CYS A 126 7.76 -10.80 -14.68
N LYS A 127 8.51 -10.56 -15.76
CA LYS A 127 9.36 -11.58 -16.39
C LYS A 127 10.84 -11.48 -16.01
N ASP A 128 11.19 -10.43 -15.28
CA ASP A 128 12.55 -10.16 -14.80
C ASP A 128 12.56 -9.90 -13.27
N GLU A 129 13.69 -9.49 -12.73
CA GLU A 129 13.89 -9.35 -11.28
C GLU A 129 13.57 -7.95 -10.71
N ARG A 130 12.82 -7.12 -11.46
CA ARG A 130 12.60 -5.72 -11.07
C ARG A 130 11.53 -5.49 -9.99
N VAL A 131 10.76 -6.51 -9.63
CA VAL A 131 9.72 -6.41 -8.61
C VAL A 131 10.15 -7.10 -7.33
N ILE A 132 10.04 -6.41 -6.21
CA ILE A 132 10.16 -6.97 -4.86
C ILE A 132 8.76 -6.95 -4.25
N TYR A 133 8.23 -8.13 -3.93
CA TYR A 133 6.91 -8.29 -3.37
C TYR A 133 6.98 -8.41 -1.85
N CYS A 134 6.12 -7.66 -1.15
CA CYS A 134 5.95 -7.71 0.29
C CYS A 134 4.54 -8.20 0.63
N GLY A 135 4.45 -9.26 1.42
CA GLY A 135 3.20 -9.76 1.95
C GLY A 135 3.17 -9.77 3.46
N SER A 136 1.96 -9.80 4.03
CA SER A 136 1.77 -9.80 5.48
C SER A 136 0.53 -10.58 5.88
N PHE A 137 0.59 -11.26 7.01
CA PHE A 137 -0.58 -11.92 7.62
C PHE A 137 -1.31 -11.03 8.64
N SER A 138 -0.82 -9.81 8.84
CA SER A 138 -1.38 -8.90 9.85
C SER A 138 -2.82 -8.48 9.58
N LYS A 139 -3.26 -8.44 8.32
CA LYS A 139 -4.59 -7.97 7.93
C LYS A 139 -5.55 -9.12 7.61
N SER A 140 -5.03 -10.20 7.06
CA SER A 140 -5.83 -11.38 6.70
C SER A 140 -5.95 -12.42 7.80
N LEU A 141 -5.09 -12.35 8.85
CA LEU A 141 -5.12 -13.29 9.96
C LEU A 141 -5.07 -12.58 11.33
N ALA A 142 -3.86 -12.21 11.78
CA ALA A 142 -3.69 -11.60 13.10
C ALA A 142 -2.46 -10.67 13.14
N PRO A 143 -2.64 -9.38 13.47
CA PRO A 143 -1.53 -8.43 13.54
C PRO A 143 -0.54 -8.74 14.69
N ALA A 144 -0.99 -9.43 15.74
CA ALA A 144 -0.17 -9.78 16.89
C ALA A 144 0.92 -10.81 16.59
N LEU A 145 0.77 -11.63 15.56
CA LEU A 145 1.76 -12.64 15.17
C LEU A 145 3.04 -12.04 14.59
N ARG A 146 3.01 -10.81 14.13
CA ARG A 146 4.17 -10.07 13.57
C ARG A 146 4.90 -10.83 12.44
N VAL A 147 4.18 -11.59 11.61
CA VAL A 147 4.74 -12.34 10.50
C VAL A 147 4.37 -11.68 9.16
N GLY A 148 5.37 -11.48 8.34
CA GLY A 148 5.29 -11.04 6.95
C GLY A 148 6.40 -11.70 6.15
N TYR A 149 6.41 -11.50 4.84
CA TYR A 149 7.37 -12.12 3.95
C TYR A 149 7.74 -11.23 2.77
N ILE A 150 8.91 -11.49 2.20
CA ILE A 150 9.40 -10.86 0.97
C ILE A 150 9.57 -11.95 -0.07
N VAL A 151 9.12 -11.70 -1.30
CA VAL A 151 9.39 -12.54 -2.46
C VAL A 151 10.17 -11.70 -3.48
N ALA A 152 11.36 -12.15 -3.80
CA ALA A 152 12.25 -11.51 -4.78
C ALA A 152 13.25 -12.54 -5.33
N SER A 153 14.09 -12.13 -6.27
CA SER A 153 15.17 -13.00 -6.75
C SER A 153 16.17 -13.32 -5.63
N TRP A 154 16.86 -14.47 -5.75
CA TRP A 154 17.90 -14.85 -4.77
C TRP A 154 18.98 -13.79 -4.64
N LYS A 155 19.32 -13.11 -5.72
CA LYS A 155 20.26 -11.97 -5.71
C LYS A 155 19.86 -10.85 -4.77
N VAL A 156 18.56 -10.57 -4.63
CA VAL A 156 18.00 -9.58 -3.71
C VAL A 156 17.90 -10.17 -2.30
N ILE A 157 17.33 -11.35 -2.16
CA ILE A 157 17.11 -12.02 -0.86
C ILE A 157 18.44 -12.25 -0.12
N SER A 158 19.46 -12.76 -0.79
CA SER A 158 20.77 -12.99 -0.16
C SER A 158 21.39 -11.73 0.43
N LYS A 159 21.20 -10.58 -0.22
CA LYS A 159 21.67 -9.30 0.30
C LYS A 159 20.81 -8.80 1.48
N ILE A 160 19.49 -8.97 1.40
CA ILE A 160 18.57 -8.62 2.50
C ILE A 160 18.92 -9.41 3.77
N LEU A 161 19.27 -10.69 3.64
CA LEU A 161 19.69 -11.54 4.77
C LEU A 161 20.92 -10.99 5.49
N GLY A 162 21.82 -10.33 4.78
CA GLY A 162 23.00 -9.66 5.38
C GLY A 162 22.65 -8.48 6.31
N PHE A 163 21.45 -7.88 6.15
CA PHE A 163 20.96 -6.81 7.02
C PHE A 163 20.06 -7.31 8.16
N LYS A 164 19.68 -8.60 8.13
CA LYS A 164 18.74 -9.18 9.10
C LYS A 164 19.49 -9.72 10.32
N ASN A 165 19.68 -8.85 11.32
CA ASN A 165 20.48 -9.13 12.51
C ASN A 165 19.66 -9.42 13.77
N ASP A 166 18.38 -9.77 13.63
CA ASP A 166 17.40 -9.88 14.73
C ASP A 166 17.13 -11.33 15.17
N GLY A 167 17.95 -12.28 14.75
CA GLY A 167 17.74 -13.69 15.07
C GLY A 167 16.59 -14.37 14.31
N GLY A 168 15.85 -13.63 13.49
CA GLY A 168 14.74 -14.14 12.68
C GLY A 168 13.35 -13.80 13.21
N SER A 169 12.32 -14.29 12.53
CA SER A 169 10.93 -14.23 13.03
C SER A 169 10.71 -15.34 14.05
N GLY A 170 9.84 -15.11 15.04
CA GLY A 170 9.58 -16.10 16.10
C GLY A 170 9.16 -17.47 15.53
N ALA A 171 9.79 -18.54 15.98
CA ALA A 171 9.52 -19.87 15.47
C ALA A 171 8.12 -20.36 15.85
N ILE A 172 7.66 -20.03 17.06
CA ILE A 172 6.32 -20.41 17.55
C ILE A 172 5.24 -19.76 16.70
N GLU A 173 5.35 -18.46 16.43
CA GLU A 173 4.40 -17.73 15.60
C GLU A 173 4.35 -18.27 14.18
N GLN A 174 5.49 -18.66 13.61
CA GLN A 174 5.55 -19.29 12.30
C GLN A 174 4.92 -20.69 12.28
N MET A 175 5.12 -21.50 13.33
CA MET A 175 4.51 -22.83 13.46
C MET A 175 2.99 -22.73 13.60
N ILE A 176 2.48 -21.83 14.47
CA ILE A 176 1.05 -21.58 14.64
C ILE A 176 0.44 -21.13 13.32
N LEU A 177 1.11 -20.21 12.62
CA LEU A 177 0.66 -19.70 11.34
C LEU A 177 0.60 -20.81 10.28
N ALA A 178 1.62 -21.64 10.18
CA ALA A 178 1.70 -22.74 9.22
C ALA A 178 0.56 -23.75 9.45
N ASP A 179 0.36 -24.22 10.69
CA ASP A 179 -0.71 -25.14 11.05
C ASP A 179 -2.10 -24.56 10.73
N PHE A 180 -2.33 -23.32 11.15
CA PHE A 180 -3.60 -22.64 10.87
C PHE A 180 -3.85 -22.45 9.36
N CYS A 181 -2.83 -22.04 8.61
CA CYS A 181 -2.97 -21.76 7.19
C CYS A 181 -3.29 -22.99 6.36
N ILE A 182 -2.73 -24.15 6.70
CA ILE A 182 -2.98 -25.41 5.96
C ILE A 182 -4.47 -25.77 6.00
N ASN A 183 -5.10 -25.65 7.17
CA ASN A 183 -6.44 -26.21 7.38
C ASN A 183 -7.55 -25.16 7.45
N ASN A 184 -7.26 -23.93 7.87
CA ASN A 184 -8.28 -22.96 8.27
C ASN A 184 -8.26 -21.65 7.50
N TYR A 185 -7.16 -21.29 6.84
CA TYR A 185 -6.97 -19.94 6.24
C TYR A 185 -8.09 -19.53 5.29
N LYS A 186 -8.48 -20.44 4.39
CA LYS A 186 -9.54 -20.17 3.40
C LYS A 186 -10.88 -19.86 4.08
N ASN A 187 -11.30 -20.67 5.04
CA ASN A 187 -12.58 -20.49 5.74
C ASN A 187 -12.55 -19.24 6.64
N HIS A 188 -11.41 -18.98 7.26
CA HIS A 188 -11.19 -17.79 8.08
C HIS A 188 -11.30 -16.52 7.22
N THR A 189 -10.57 -16.43 6.10
CA THR A 189 -10.62 -15.27 5.20
C THR A 189 -12.02 -15.07 4.61
N LEU A 190 -12.75 -16.14 4.28
CA LEU A 190 -14.15 -16.05 3.85
C LEU A 190 -15.05 -15.39 4.90
N SER A 191 -14.92 -15.80 6.17
CA SER A 191 -15.68 -15.22 7.27
C SER A 191 -15.28 -13.79 7.56
N LEU A 192 -13.97 -13.50 7.52
CA LEU A 192 -13.43 -12.15 7.72
C LEU A 192 -13.94 -11.19 6.63
N VAL A 193 -13.84 -11.56 5.36
CA VAL A 193 -14.31 -10.74 4.24
C VAL A 193 -15.81 -10.46 4.35
N LYS A 194 -16.63 -11.47 4.69
CA LYS A 194 -18.06 -11.29 4.90
C LYS A 194 -18.36 -10.25 5.98
N GLU A 195 -17.65 -10.30 7.10
CA GLU A 195 -17.86 -9.36 8.21
C GLU A 195 -17.34 -7.96 7.89
N LEU A 196 -16.18 -7.84 7.24
CA LEU A 196 -15.65 -6.56 6.79
C LEU A 196 -16.58 -5.90 5.77
N LYS A 197 -17.10 -6.68 4.81
CA LYS A 197 -18.08 -6.16 3.85
C LYS A 197 -19.34 -5.66 4.55
N ARG A 198 -19.90 -6.43 5.50
CA ARG A 198 -21.07 -6.01 6.28
C ARG A 198 -20.83 -4.67 6.99
N LYS A 199 -19.66 -4.51 7.62
CA LYS A 199 -19.27 -3.24 8.28
C LYS A 199 -19.13 -2.09 7.27
N CYS A 200 -18.51 -2.36 6.12
CA CYS A 200 -18.37 -1.40 5.04
C CYS A 200 -19.75 -0.93 4.54
N ASP A 201 -20.67 -1.85 4.26
CA ASP A 201 -22.01 -1.54 3.77
C ASP A 201 -22.80 -0.66 4.77
N ILE A 202 -22.66 -0.91 6.08
CA ILE A 202 -23.28 -0.08 7.13
C ILE A 202 -22.66 1.32 7.13
N MET A 203 -21.33 1.41 7.07
CA MET A 203 -20.62 2.69 7.09
C MET A 203 -20.96 3.52 5.84
N VAL A 204 -20.92 2.91 4.65
CA VAL A 204 -21.28 3.59 3.38
C VAL A 204 -22.70 4.15 3.46
N LYS A 205 -23.67 3.33 3.88
CA LYS A 205 -25.04 3.78 4.03
C LYS A 205 -25.18 4.94 5.02
N SER A 206 -24.43 4.91 6.12
CA SER A 206 -24.44 6.01 7.11
C SER A 206 -23.80 7.28 6.56
N LEU A 207 -22.69 7.16 5.81
CA LEU A 207 -22.03 8.30 5.17
C LEU A 207 -22.93 8.95 4.12
N GLU A 208 -23.61 8.15 3.27
CA GLU A 208 -24.58 8.64 2.28
C GLU A 208 -25.75 9.37 2.94
N LEU A 209 -26.27 8.84 4.06
CA LEU A 209 -27.39 9.43 4.78
C LEU A 209 -27.01 10.75 5.47
N GLU A 210 -25.86 10.79 6.14
CA GLU A 210 -25.49 11.90 7.02
C GLU A 210 -24.74 13.02 6.28
N PHE A 211 -23.92 12.69 5.28
CA PHE A 211 -23.11 13.67 4.53
C PHE A 211 -23.71 14.05 3.17
N GLY A 212 -24.52 13.16 2.57
CA GLY A 212 -25.11 13.42 1.25
C GLY A 212 -24.07 13.79 0.21
N SER A 213 -24.19 14.96 -0.42
CA SER A 213 -23.25 15.45 -1.43
C SER A 213 -22.05 16.24 -0.85
N ILE A 214 -21.95 16.37 0.47
CA ILE A 214 -20.84 17.12 1.11
C ILE A 214 -19.55 16.29 1.11
N ALA A 215 -19.67 14.97 1.18
CA ALA A 215 -18.55 14.05 1.19
C ALA A 215 -18.53 13.20 -0.08
N GLU A 216 -17.41 13.19 -0.76
CA GLU A 216 -17.19 12.33 -1.93
C GLU A 216 -16.34 11.12 -1.53
N PHE A 217 -16.76 9.92 -1.91
CA PHE A 217 -15.99 8.70 -1.71
C PHE A 217 -16.42 7.63 -2.70
N ASP A 218 -15.47 6.79 -3.07
CA ASP A 218 -15.76 5.56 -3.82
C ASP A 218 -16.12 4.43 -2.85
N VAL A 219 -17.14 3.63 -3.19
CA VAL A 219 -17.50 2.45 -2.40
C VAL A 219 -16.40 1.41 -2.54
N PRO A 220 -15.72 1.03 -1.43
CA PRO A 220 -14.62 0.08 -1.48
C PRO A 220 -15.04 -1.28 -2.04
N LYS A 221 -14.13 -1.91 -2.80
CA LYS A 221 -14.29 -3.29 -3.29
C LYS A 221 -13.53 -4.31 -2.43
N GLY A 222 -12.99 -3.87 -1.30
CA GLY A 222 -12.21 -4.69 -0.38
C GLY A 222 -11.63 -3.88 0.77
N GLY A 223 -10.95 -4.57 1.68
CA GLY A 223 -10.11 -4.00 2.71
C GLY A 223 -10.80 -3.47 3.95
N ILE A 224 -10.20 -2.45 4.54
CA ILE A 224 -10.55 -1.92 5.86
C ILE A 224 -10.64 -0.39 5.90
N PHE A 225 -10.57 0.27 4.74
CA PHE A 225 -10.57 1.73 4.63
C PHE A 225 -11.73 2.23 3.76
N ILE A 226 -12.21 3.42 4.08
CA ILE A 226 -13.00 4.29 3.21
C ILE A 226 -12.26 5.61 3.17
N TRP A 227 -11.88 6.06 1.97
CA TRP A 227 -11.26 7.36 1.75
C TRP A 227 -12.34 8.37 1.42
N ILE A 228 -12.43 9.43 2.23
CA ILE A 228 -13.47 10.45 2.10
C ILE A 228 -12.80 11.77 1.74
N THR A 229 -13.26 12.39 0.67
CA THR A 229 -12.85 13.72 0.23
C THR A 229 -13.93 14.73 0.61
N PHE A 230 -13.51 15.78 1.30
CA PHE A 230 -14.36 16.91 1.66
C PHE A 230 -14.01 18.13 0.83
N PRO A 231 -14.93 19.11 0.67
CA PRO A 231 -14.62 20.42 0.08
C PRO A 231 -13.44 21.10 0.80
N ASP A 232 -12.67 21.90 0.07
CA ASP A 232 -11.47 22.62 0.58
C ASP A 232 -11.77 23.52 1.80
N SER A 233 -13.03 23.93 1.97
CA SER A 233 -13.49 24.71 3.14
C SER A 233 -13.45 23.91 4.45
N ILE A 234 -13.36 22.59 4.40
CA ILE A 234 -13.36 21.70 5.57
C ILE A 234 -11.92 21.30 5.92
N ASN A 235 -11.43 21.77 7.06
CA ASN A 235 -10.16 21.35 7.61
C ASN A 235 -10.30 19.99 8.30
N THR A 236 -9.73 18.93 7.70
CA THR A 236 -9.84 17.55 8.20
C THR A 236 -9.17 17.31 9.55
N ASN A 237 -8.14 18.10 9.92
CA ASN A 237 -7.55 18.03 11.27
C ASN A 237 -8.51 18.56 12.33
N LYS A 238 -9.21 19.68 12.07
CA LYS A 238 -10.27 20.19 12.97
C LYS A 238 -11.45 19.23 13.04
N LEU A 239 -11.82 18.59 11.92
CA LEU A 239 -12.85 17.57 11.89
C LEU A 239 -12.46 16.37 12.76
N TYR A 240 -11.21 15.89 12.67
CA TYR A 240 -10.67 14.84 13.53
C TYR A 240 -10.80 15.20 15.02
N GLU A 241 -10.34 16.39 15.42
CA GLU A 241 -10.44 16.84 16.82
C GLU A 241 -11.88 16.88 17.32
N ALA A 242 -12.82 17.37 16.49
CA ALA A 242 -14.23 17.44 16.84
C ALA A 242 -14.88 16.06 16.94
N ALA A 243 -14.54 15.14 16.03
CA ALA A 243 -15.01 13.76 16.01
C ALA A 243 -14.51 13.00 17.25
N LEU A 244 -13.22 13.17 17.60
CA LEU A 244 -12.60 12.52 18.75
C LEU A 244 -13.30 12.89 20.06
N LYS A 245 -13.70 14.17 20.24
CA LYS A 245 -14.48 14.62 21.40
C LYS A 245 -15.85 13.95 21.51
N LYS A 246 -16.36 13.41 20.38
CA LYS A 246 -17.61 12.64 20.31
C LYS A 246 -17.40 11.12 20.31
N GLY A 247 -16.17 10.66 20.57
CA GLY A 247 -15.84 9.23 20.62
C GLY A 247 -15.63 8.58 19.26
N ILE A 248 -15.43 9.37 18.18
CA ILE A 248 -15.18 8.87 16.82
C ILE A 248 -13.73 9.17 16.45
N ALA A 249 -12.94 8.14 16.20
CA ALA A 249 -11.57 8.26 15.68
C ALA A 249 -11.57 8.22 14.15
N LEU A 250 -10.94 9.18 13.52
CA LEU A 250 -10.63 9.18 12.09
C LEU A 250 -9.12 9.39 11.91
N ASN A 251 -8.66 9.17 10.70
CA ASN A 251 -7.28 9.50 10.31
C ASN A 251 -7.33 10.70 9.35
N PRO A 252 -6.80 11.86 9.71
CA PRO A 252 -6.80 13.02 8.82
C PRO A 252 -5.92 12.76 7.59
N GLY A 253 -6.38 13.23 6.42
CA GLY A 253 -5.72 12.97 5.13
C GLY A 253 -4.26 13.43 5.08
N SER A 254 -3.92 14.51 5.82
CA SER A 254 -2.56 15.06 5.90
C SER A 254 -1.48 14.06 6.38
N GLU A 255 -1.87 12.99 7.08
CA GLU A 255 -0.95 11.94 7.52
C GLU A 255 -0.61 10.92 6.42
N TRP A 256 -1.36 10.92 5.33
CA TRP A 256 -1.31 9.92 4.27
C TRP A 256 -0.78 10.47 2.95
N VAL A 257 -0.73 11.79 2.78
CA VAL A 257 -0.23 12.40 1.55
C VAL A 257 1.29 12.53 1.56
N SER A 258 1.89 12.33 0.39
CA SER A 258 3.34 12.39 0.23
C SER A 258 3.89 13.81 0.42
N ASN A 259 3.14 14.81 -0.01
CA ASN A 259 3.47 16.23 0.15
C ASN A 259 2.33 16.92 0.93
N PRO A 260 2.48 17.16 2.24
CA PRO A 260 1.49 17.90 3.02
C PRO A 260 1.40 19.34 2.49
N GLY A 261 0.32 19.65 1.80
CA GLY A 261 0.08 20.96 1.17
C GLY A 261 -0.42 20.90 -0.26
N ASP A 262 -0.43 19.69 -0.86
CA ASP A 262 -1.07 19.41 -2.15
C ASP A 262 -2.54 18.99 -1.98
#